data_712a7430f326611ca909da78e0d9df60
#
_entry.id   712a7430f326611ca909da78e0d9df60
#
_cell.length_a   1.000
_cell.length_b   1.000
_cell.length_c   1.000
_cell.angle_alpha   90.00
_cell.angle_beta   90.00
_cell.angle_gamma   90.00
#
_symmetry.space_group_name_H-M   'P 1'
#
loop_
_entity.id
_entity.type
_entity.pdbx_description
1 polymer ?
#
loop_
_entity_poly.entity_id
_entity_poly.type
_entity_poly.pdbx_seq_one_letter_code
_entity_poly.pdbx_strand_id
1 'polypeptide(L)'
;MKPLFRALIPAAVMLAMLGVILALPQKDVLVEASISPDMPTGTALAGWYGRKTQETEAERSILAADTKFSKVNYRAASLDDFSYRDSHAPIIDASIVFSGQDMNASIHRPELCLPAQGFRNLTGRPATIELANGKTLAFTRLSSERPRSEKRGDSLHFIHYYVFVGKGHIKSTHLQRVMQDMYDRLFTGTVERWAYFQVGTYWAEDIGISEEEADRNVRRLISSLLPRIIMWEDM
;
A
#
# COMPACT_ATOMS: atom_id res chain seq x y z
N MET A 1 -12.46 -36.67 -40.60
CA MET A 1 -11.75 -37.10 -39.36
C MET A 1 -12.67 -38.07 -38.61
N LYS A 2 -12.20 -39.30 -38.28
CA LYS A 2 -12.97 -40.30 -37.56
C LYS A 2 -13.38 -39.77 -36.16
N PRO A 3 -14.60 -40.05 -35.66
CA PRO A 3 -15.12 -39.54 -34.38
C PRO A 3 -14.18 -39.84 -33.19
N LEU A 4 -13.45 -40.95 -33.26
CA LEU A 4 -12.45 -41.34 -32.25
C LEU A 4 -11.31 -40.30 -32.11
N PHE A 5 -10.86 -39.72 -33.24
CA PHE A 5 -9.79 -38.72 -33.23
C PHE A 5 -10.23 -37.39 -32.58
N ARG A 6 -11.51 -37.03 -32.70
CA ARG A 6 -12.10 -35.85 -32.06
C ARG A 6 -12.21 -36.01 -30.53
N ALA A 7 -12.42 -37.23 -30.04
CA ALA A 7 -12.49 -37.51 -28.60
C ALA A 7 -11.09 -37.57 -27.94
N LEU A 8 -10.04 -37.90 -28.69
CA LEU A 8 -8.66 -37.96 -28.16
C LEU A 8 -8.03 -36.59 -27.96
N ILE A 9 -8.45 -35.55 -28.70
CA ILE A 9 -7.90 -34.18 -28.54
C ILE A 9 -8.14 -33.63 -27.15
N PRO A 10 -9.36 -33.64 -26.57
CA PRO A 10 -9.56 -33.15 -25.21
C PRO A 10 -8.74 -33.91 -24.16
N ALA A 11 -8.65 -35.24 -24.31
CA ALA A 11 -7.86 -36.07 -23.40
C ALA A 11 -6.36 -35.76 -23.47
N ALA A 12 -5.82 -35.53 -24.65
CA ALA A 12 -4.43 -35.14 -24.86
C ALA A 12 -4.15 -33.74 -24.28
N VAL A 13 -5.08 -32.80 -24.47
CA VAL A 13 -4.98 -31.44 -23.86
C VAL A 13 -5.01 -31.54 -22.34
N MET A 14 -5.92 -32.31 -21.76
CA MET A 14 -6.00 -32.49 -20.31
C MET A 14 -4.72 -33.13 -19.74
N LEU A 15 -4.16 -34.15 -20.41
CA LEU A 15 -2.90 -34.77 -19.99
C LEU A 15 -1.72 -33.82 -20.12
N ALA A 16 -1.67 -33.00 -21.17
CA ALA A 16 -0.65 -31.97 -21.32
C ALA A 16 -0.77 -30.92 -20.23
N MET A 17 -1.97 -30.43 -19.90
CA MET A 17 -2.21 -29.51 -18.80
C MET A 17 -1.81 -30.11 -17.44
N LEU A 18 -2.17 -31.38 -17.20
CA LEU A 18 -1.76 -32.06 -15.97
C LEU A 18 -0.24 -32.20 -15.89
N GLY A 19 0.43 -32.51 -16.99
CA GLY A 19 1.88 -32.58 -17.08
C GLY A 19 2.53 -31.21 -16.77
N VAL A 20 1.98 -30.11 -17.27
CA VAL A 20 2.42 -28.75 -16.95
C VAL A 20 2.23 -28.46 -15.46
N ILE A 21 1.05 -28.77 -14.89
CA ILE A 21 0.76 -28.55 -13.47
C ILE A 21 1.74 -29.32 -12.56
N LEU A 22 2.04 -30.59 -12.91
CA LEU A 22 2.97 -31.43 -12.15
C LEU A 22 4.45 -30.99 -12.30
N ALA A 23 4.76 -30.30 -13.41
CA ALA A 23 6.09 -29.76 -13.66
C ALA A 23 6.32 -28.39 -13.00
N LEU A 24 5.26 -27.70 -12.53
CA LEU A 24 5.37 -26.44 -11.84
C LEU A 24 6.05 -26.63 -10.47
N PRO A 25 6.85 -25.66 -10.02
CA PRO A 25 7.49 -25.74 -8.69
C PRO A 25 6.43 -25.82 -7.59
N GLN A 26 6.52 -26.87 -6.77
CA GLN A 26 5.62 -27.13 -5.65
C GLN A 26 6.15 -26.55 -4.33
N LYS A 27 6.88 -25.46 -4.39
CA LYS A 27 7.52 -24.87 -3.20
C LYS A 27 6.68 -23.69 -2.70
N ASP A 28 5.98 -23.88 -1.60
CA ASP A 28 5.30 -22.80 -0.85
C ASP A 28 6.30 -22.13 0.12
N VAL A 29 7.37 -21.56 -0.41
CA VAL A 29 8.32 -20.78 0.39
C VAL A 29 7.76 -19.39 0.59
N LEU A 30 7.31 -19.10 1.81
CA LEU A 30 6.87 -17.76 2.19
C LEU A 30 8.09 -16.83 2.32
N VAL A 31 8.08 -15.74 1.56
CA VAL A 31 9.14 -14.73 1.55
C VAL A 31 8.58 -13.40 2.04
N GLU A 32 9.26 -12.77 2.98
CA GLU A 32 8.86 -11.47 3.54
C GLU A 32 9.23 -10.33 2.59
N ALA A 33 8.41 -9.26 2.57
CA ALA A 33 8.67 -8.06 1.80
C ALA A 33 9.96 -7.35 2.24
N SER A 34 10.65 -6.71 1.30
CA SER A 34 11.88 -5.95 1.56
C SER A 34 11.60 -4.56 2.15
N ILE A 35 10.79 -4.51 3.22
CA ILE A 35 10.47 -3.30 3.97
C ILE A 35 10.40 -3.60 5.46
N SER A 36 11.01 -2.76 6.29
CA SER A 36 10.96 -2.87 7.75
C SER A 36 9.57 -2.56 8.29
N PRO A 37 9.02 -3.34 9.22
CA PRO A 37 7.81 -2.99 9.95
C PRO A 37 8.02 -1.82 10.92
N ASP A 38 9.27 -1.50 11.26
CA ASP A 38 9.59 -0.49 12.25
C ASP A 38 9.74 0.88 11.62
N MET A 39 8.65 1.62 11.57
CA MET A 39 8.68 3.03 11.16
C MET A 39 9.25 3.92 12.28
N PRO A 40 10.07 4.93 11.95
CA PRO A 40 10.64 5.87 12.93
C PRO A 40 9.55 6.57 13.74
N THR A 41 9.75 6.68 15.06
CA THR A 41 8.83 7.38 15.99
C THR A 41 9.56 8.48 16.74
N GLY A 42 8.81 9.34 17.44
CA GLY A 42 9.36 10.52 18.09
C GLY A 42 10.04 11.41 17.05
N THR A 43 11.24 11.87 17.32
CA THR A 43 12.06 12.74 16.46
C THR A 43 13.09 11.96 15.61
N ALA A 44 12.97 10.64 15.52
CA ALA A 44 13.93 9.79 14.81
C ALA A 44 13.96 10.05 13.28
N LEU A 45 12.91 10.64 12.71
CA LEU A 45 12.87 11.09 11.33
C LEU A 45 13.04 12.62 11.29
N ALA A 46 14.14 13.08 10.70
CA ALA A 46 14.46 14.51 10.64
C ALA A 46 13.32 15.34 10.02
N GLY A 47 12.91 16.40 10.70
CA GLY A 47 11.83 17.30 10.29
C GLY A 47 10.42 16.75 10.55
N TRP A 48 10.31 15.64 11.28
CA TRP A 48 9.04 14.99 11.58
C TRP A 48 8.97 14.52 13.03
N TYR A 49 7.77 14.56 13.60
CA TYR A 49 7.45 13.89 14.85
C TYR A 49 6.46 12.76 14.59
N GLY A 50 6.87 11.53 14.88
CA GLY A 50 6.07 10.32 14.66
C GLY A 50 5.47 9.77 15.96
N ARG A 51 4.16 9.51 15.95
CA ARG A 51 3.44 8.84 17.03
C ARG A 51 2.86 7.53 16.56
N LYS A 52 3.29 6.42 17.17
CA LYS A 52 2.74 5.10 16.87
C LYS A 52 1.23 5.05 17.17
N THR A 53 0.47 4.46 16.25
CA THR A 53 -0.97 4.22 16.39
C THR A 53 -1.26 2.73 16.22
N GLN A 54 -2.45 2.32 16.61
CA GLN A 54 -2.89 0.93 16.45
C GLN A 54 -3.87 0.83 15.29
N GLU A 55 -4.00 -0.36 14.75
CA GLU A 55 -5.06 -0.72 13.83
C GLU A 55 -6.43 -0.65 14.50
N THR A 56 -7.45 -0.31 13.73
CA THR A 56 -8.83 -0.27 14.19
C THR A 56 -9.42 -1.69 14.24
N GLU A 57 -10.46 -1.88 15.05
CA GLU A 57 -11.21 -3.13 15.10
C GLU A 57 -11.81 -3.50 13.73
N ALA A 58 -12.24 -2.50 12.97
CA ALA A 58 -12.74 -2.68 11.61
C ALA A 58 -11.65 -3.22 10.67
N GLU A 59 -10.42 -2.70 10.74
CA GLU A 59 -9.30 -3.21 9.94
C GLU A 59 -8.98 -4.67 10.30
N ARG A 60 -8.98 -5.01 11.58
CA ARG A 60 -8.76 -6.39 12.05
C ARG A 60 -9.83 -7.36 11.61
N SER A 61 -11.09 -6.93 11.58
CA SER A 61 -12.21 -7.81 11.23
C SER A 61 -12.33 -8.12 9.74
N ILE A 62 -11.79 -7.23 8.88
CA ILE A 62 -11.90 -7.34 7.42
C ILE A 62 -10.71 -8.11 6.83
N LEU A 63 -9.53 -8.02 7.44
CA LEU A 63 -8.31 -8.61 6.91
C LEU A 63 -8.01 -9.98 7.54
N ALA A 64 -7.19 -10.78 6.86
CA ALA A 64 -6.79 -12.09 7.34
C ALA A 64 -6.14 -12.00 8.73
N ALA A 65 -6.35 -13.01 9.56
CA ALA A 65 -5.91 -13.03 10.96
C ALA A 65 -4.38 -12.93 11.14
N ASP A 66 -3.61 -13.33 10.13
CA ASP A 66 -2.15 -13.26 10.10
C ASP A 66 -1.60 -11.97 9.46
N THR A 67 -2.49 -11.00 9.12
CA THR A 67 -2.10 -9.67 8.67
C THR A 67 -1.38 -8.90 9.78
N LYS A 68 -0.23 -8.31 9.46
CA LYS A 68 0.51 -7.46 10.39
C LYS A 68 0.40 -6.00 9.99
N PHE A 69 0.38 -5.12 10.99
CA PHE A 69 0.25 -3.68 10.79
C PHE A 69 1.41 -2.92 11.42
N SER A 70 1.85 -1.87 10.77
CA SER A 70 2.68 -0.83 11.36
C SER A 70 2.09 0.51 10.98
N LYS A 71 1.71 1.33 11.99
CA LYS A 71 1.00 2.59 11.76
C LYS A 71 1.63 3.70 12.61
N VAL A 72 1.92 4.83 11.96
CA VAL A 72 2.49 6.01 12.61
C VAL A 72 1.84 7.26 12.04
N ASN A 73 1.39 8.13 12.93
CA ASN A 73 0.94 9.48 12.59
C ASN A 73 2.11 10.43 12.67
N TYR A 74 2.38 11.14 11.59
CA TYR A 74 3.45 12.13 11.51
C TYR A 74 2.89 13.55 11.50
N ARG A 75 3.64 14.46 12.15
CA ARG A 75 3.48 15.91 11.98
C ARG A 75 4.83 16.52 11.62
N ALA A 76 4.81 17.55 10.81
CA ALA A 76 6.02 18.32 10.57
C ALA A 76 6.48 18.93 11.89
N ALA A 77 7.72 18.68 12.30
CA ALA A 77 8.34 19.29 13.45
C ALA A 77 9.03 20.58 12.99
N SER A 78 8.65 21.74 13.56
CA SER A 78 9.54 22.88 13.57
C SER A 78 10.61 22.65 14.65
N LEU A 79 11.82 23.13 14.43
CA LEU A 79 12.94 22.96 15.37
C LEU A 79 12.65 23.53 16.77
N ASP A 80 11.64 24.41 16.87
CA ASP A 80 11.29 25.14 18.08
C ASP A 80 10.03 24.63 18.79
N ASP A 81 9.28 23.69 18.18
CA ASP A 81 7.99 23.24 18.71
C ASP A 81 7.95 21.73 18.89
N PHE A 82 8.34 21.29 20.09
CA PHE A 82 8.27 19.88 20.50
C PHE A 82 6.90 19.46 21.02
N SER A 83 5.90 20.35 21.06
CA SER A 83 4.58 19.97 21.53
C SER A 83 3.73 19.44 20.38
N TYR A 84 3.57 18.13 20.33
CA TYR A 84 2.66 17.43 19.41
C TYR A 84 1.20 17.94 19.51
N ARG A 85 0.84 18.58 20.65
CA ARG A 85 -0.53 19.04 20.90
C ARG A 85 -0.84 20.41 20.28
N ASP A 86 0.16 21.27 20.17
CA ASP A 86 -0.04 22.68 19.80
C ASP A 86 0.30 22.98 18.33
N SER A 87 0.81 21.97 17.61
CA SER A 87 1.10 22.11 16.19
C SER A 87 -0.18 22.13 15.35
N HIS A 88 -0.42 23.23 14.63
CA HIS A 88 -1.45 23.34 13.61
C HIS A 88 -1.11 22.55 12.33
N ALA A 89 0.07 21.93 12.28
CA ALA A 89 0.50 21.13 11.14
C ALA A 89 -0.44 19.93 10.92
N PRO A 90 -0.79 19.62 9.67
CA PRO A 90 -1.67 18.51 9.37
C PRO A 90 -1.07 17.17 9.83
N ILE A 91 -1.93 16.31 10.34
CA ILE A 91 -1.54 14.93 10.65
C ILE A 91 -1.46 14.17 9.34
N ILE A 92 -0.34 13.49 9.13
CA ILE A 92 -0.12 12.60 8.00
C ILE A 92 -0.07 11.17 8.52
N ASP A 93 -1.01 10.36 8.07
CA ASP A 93 -1.09 8.95 8.44
C ASP A 93 -0.19 8.13 7.52
N ALA A 94 0.77 7.42 8.08
CA ALA A 94 1.57 6.42 7.38
C ALA A 94 1.26 5.03 7.92
N SER A 95 1.09 4.06 7.02
CA SER A 95 0.77 2.70 7.39
C SER A 95 1.44 1.71 6.46
N ILE A 96 1.90 0.60 7.04
CA ILE A 96 2.33 -0.60 6.33
C ILE A 96 1.41 -1.73 6.75
N VAL A 97 0.78 -2.38 5.77
CA VAL A 97 -0.05 -3.57 5.98
C VAL A 97 0.64 -4.73 5.28
N PHE A 98 1.17 -5.67 6.05
CA PHE A 98 1.76 -6.89 5.52
C PHE A 98 0.66 -7.92 5.28
N SER A 99 0.53 -8.37 4.04
CA SER A 99 -0.47 -9.36 3.68
C SER A 99 -0.28 -10.66 4.45
N GLY A 100 -1.38 -11.35 4.75
CA GLY A 100 -1.33 -12.74 5.20
C GLY A 100 -1.01 -13.70 4.05
N GLN A 101 -1.03 -15.00 4.34
CA GLN A 101 -0.83 -16.05 3.35
C GLN A 101 -1.96 -16.12 2.32
N ASP A 102 -3.17 -15.81 2.74
CA ASP A 102 -4.32 -15.71 1.84
C ASP A 102 -4.37 -14.34 1.18
N MET A 103 -3.93 -14.28 -0.08
CA MET A 103 -3.89 -13.07 -0.89
C MET A 103 -5.25 -12.42 -1.13
N ASN A 104 -6.31 -13.18 -1.20
CA ASN A 104 -7.63 -12.64 -1.53
C ASN A 104 -8.26 -11.90 -0.35
N ALA A 105 -7.95 -12.33 0.87
CA ALA A 105 -8.49 -11.77 2.10
C ALA A 105 -7.55 -10.76 2.80
N SER A 106 -6.28 -10.66 2.37
CA SER A 106 -5.25 -9.96 3.14
C SER A 106 -4.75 -8.66 2.54
N ILE A 107 -5.10 -8.33 1.29
CA ILE A 107 -4.62 -7.09 0.67
C ILE A 107 -5.71 -6.03 0.66
N HIS A 108 -5.41 -4.98 1.40
CA HIS A 108 -6.19 -3.75 1.39
C HIS A 108 -6.24 -3.15 -0.02
N ARG A 109 -7.45 -2.94 -0.53
CA ARG A 109 -7.70 -2.27 -1.81
C ARG A 109 -8.38 -0.94 -1.54
N PRO A 110 -7.62 0.17 -1.53
CA PRO A 110 -8.19 1.47 -1.17
C PRO A 110 -9.34 1.88 -2.08
N GLU A 111 -9.32 1.46 -3.36
CA GLU A 111 -10.39 1.73 -4.31
C GLU A 111 -11.74 1.07 -3.91
N LEU A 112 -11.69 0.02 -3.11
CA LEU A 112 -12.88 -0.66 -2.56
C LEU A 112 -13.19 -0.21 -1.13
N CYS A 113 -12.14 -0.04 -0.32
CA CYS A 113 -12.30 0.24 1.11
C CYS A 113 -12.69 1.69 1.39
N LEU A 114 -12.16 2.66 0.64
CA LEU A 114 -12.50 4.06 0.83
C LEU A 114 -13.99 4.34 0.57
N PRO A 115 -14.61 3.87 -0.53
CA PRO A 115 -16.06 3.99 -0.71
C PRO A 115 -16.87 3.33 0.41
N ALA A 116 -16.47 2.16 0.89
CA ALA A 116 -17.12 1.47 2.00
C ALA A 116 -17.04 2.27 3.33
N GLN A 117 -16.02 3.12 3.48
CA GLN A 117 -15.86 4.04 4.62
C GLN A 117 -16.55 5.38 4.42
N GLY A 118 -17.35 5.55 3.37
CA GLY A 118 -18.12 6.75 3.08
C GLY A 118 -17.38 7.83 2.27
N PHE A 119 -16.20 7.49 1.74
CA PHE A 119 -15.51 8.38 0.79
C PHE A 119 -16.19 8.34 -0.57
N ARG A 120 -16.23 9.47 -1.25
CA ARG A 120 -16.85 9.67 -2.57
C ARG A 120 -15.84 10.33 -3.53
N ASN A 121 -16.21 10.38 -4.81
CA ASN A 121 -15.43 11.04 -5.87
C ASN A 121 -13.97 10.56 -5.91
N LEU A 122 -13.78 9.24 -5.73
CA LEU A 122 -12.46 8.62 -5.75
C LEU A 122 -11.86 8.70 -7.15
N THR A 123 -10.71 9.36 -7.25
CA THR A 123 -9.92 9.44 -8.48
C THR A 123 -8.50 8.99 -8.23
N GLY A 124 -7.96 8.21 -9.17
CA GLY A 124 -6.61 7.68 -9.09
C GLY A 124 -5.75 8.15 -10.26
N ARG A 125 -4.49 8.51 -9.99
CA ARG A 125 -3.51 8.84 -11.02
C ARG A 125 -2.12 8.32 -10.65
N PRO A 126 -1.27 7.99 -11.65
CA PRO A 126 0.13 7.70 -11.39
C PRO A 126 0.84 8.95 -10.86
N ALA A 127 1.79 8.73 -9.98
CA ALA A 127 2.64 9.77 -9.43
C ALA A 127 4.06 9.24 -9.27
N THR A 128 5.03 10.13 -9.38
CA THR A 128 6.45 9.81 -9.20
C THR A 128 6.99 10.67 -8.06
N ILE A 129 7.73 10.05 -7.14
CA ILE A 129 8.35 10.73 -6.00
C ILE A 129 9.84 10.43 -6.00
N GLU A 130 10.62 11.50 -5.94
CA GLU A 130 12.06 11.44 -5.70
C GLU A 130 12.30 11.32 -4.19
N LEU A 131 13.07 10.31 -3.80
CA LEU A 131 13.42 10.02 -2.42
C LEU A 131 14.69 10.77 -2.01
N ALA A 132 14.86 10.98 -0.71
CA ALA A 132 16.04 11.69 -0.16
C ALA A 132 17.38 10.98 -0.46
N ASN A 133 17.36 9.71 -0.85
CA ASN A 133 18.55 8.97 -1.30
C ASN A 133 18.79 9.04 -2.82
N GLY A 134 18.07 9.91 -3.55
CA GLY A 134 18.19 10.11 -4.99
C GLY A 134 17.46 9.08 -5.85
N LYS A 135 16.87 8.06 -5.27
CA LYS A 135 16.05 7.08 -6.03
C LYS A 135 14.66 7.66 -6.32
N THR A 136 14.08 7.24 -7.43
CA THR A 136 12.75 7.67 -7.86
C THR A 136 11.81 6.47 -7.87
N LEU A 137 10.65 6.60 -7.23
CA LEU A 137 9.64 5.56 -7.18
C LEU A 137 8.30 6.01 -7.76
N ALA A 138 7.63 5.07 -8.43
CA ALA A 138 6.27 5.24 -8.91
C ALA A 138 5.26 4.85 -7.81
N PHE A 139 4.21 5.67 -7.68
CA PHE A 139 3.10 5.51 -6.75
C PHE A 139 1.77 5.60 -7.48
N THR A 140 0.72 5.11 -6.87
CA THR A 140 -0.64 5.55 -7.18
C THR A 140 -1.05 6.62 -6.17
N ARG A 141 -1.47 7.80 -6.67
CA ARG A 141 -2.08 8.87 -5.89
C ARG A 141 -3.58 8.79 -6.03
N LEU A 142 -4.28 8.68 -4.92
CA LEU A 142 -5.74 8.76 -4.85
C LEU A 142 -6.15 10.11 -4.26
N SER A 143 -7.24 10.65 -4.78
CA SER A 143 -7.98 11.76 -4.17
C SER A 143 -9.41 11.32 -3.96
N SER A 144 -9.97 11.69 -2.83
CA SER A 144 -11.36 11.40 -2.47
C SER A 144 -11.89 12.48 -1.53
N GLU A 145 -13.18 12.48 -1.30
CA GLU A 145 -13.81 13.37 -0.34
C GLU A 145 -14.77 12.62 0.57
N ARG A 146 -14.93 13.11 1.78
CA ARG A 146 -15.89 12.59 2.75
C ARG A 146 -16.77 13.75 3.25
N PRO A 147 -18.10 13.69 3.09
CA PRO A 147 -19.01 14.68 3.65
C PRO A 147 -18.86 14.77 5.17
N ARG A 148 -18.78 15.99 5.71
CA ARG A 148 -18.79 16.25 7.17
C ARG A 148 -20.20 16.51 7.69
N SER A 149 -21.06 17.03 6.82
CA SER A 149 -22.46 17.29 7.13
C SER A 149 -23.34 17.05 5.91
N GLU A 150 -24.67 17.14 6.08
CA GLU A 150 -25.61 17.07 4.97
C GLU A 150 -25.59 18.34 4.08
N LYS A 151 -24.91 19.40 4.53
CA LYS A 151 -24.78 20.63 3.75
C LYS A 151 -23.90 20.38 2.53
N ARG A 152 -24.40 20.77 1.37
CA ARG A 152 -23.64 20.70 0.11
C ARG A 152 -22.39 21.55 0.19
N GLY A 153 -21.24 20.95 -0.12
CA GLY A 153 -19.94 21.61 -0.10
C GLY A 153 -19.16 21.51 1.22
N ASP A 154 -19.75 20.96 2.29
CA ASP A 154 -19.04 20.69 3.52
C ASP A 154 -18.40 19.30 3.48
N SER A 155 -17.25 19.20 2.87
CA SER A 155 -16.52 17.97 2.68
C SER A 155 -15.07 18.09 3.17
N LEU A 156 -14.59 17.02 3.76
CA LEU A 156 -13.18 16.83 4.05
C LEU A 156 -12.57 16.05 2.88
N HIS A 157 -11.55 16.62 2.28
CA HIS A 157 -10.83 15.99 1.18
C HIS A 157 -9.67 15.14 1.72
N PHE A 158 -9.35 14.06 1.02
CA PHE A 158 -8.30 13.13 1.41
C PHE A 158 -7.36 12.86 0.23
N ILE A 159 -6.07 13.04 0.47
CA ILE A 159 -5.00 12.66 -0.45
C ILE A 159 -4.31 11.43 0.12
N HIS A 160 -4.10 10.43 -0.76
CA HIS A 160 -3.55 9.15 -0.38
C HIS A 160 -2.57 8.66 -1.46
N TYR A 161 -1.37 8.34 -1.05
CA TYR A 161 -0.35 7.72 -1.88
C TYR A 161 -0.11 6.29 -1.42
N TYR A 162 -0.01 5.37 -2.36
CA TYR A 162 0.32 4.00 -2.00
C TYR A 162 1.25 3.32 -3.01
N VAL A 163 1.89 2.26 -2.53
CA VAL A 163 2.77 1.38 -3.30
C VAL A 163 2.80 0.01 -2.62
N PHE A 164 3.03 -1.04 -3.41
CA PHE A 164 3.23 -2.40 -2.94
C PHE A 164 4.72 -2.74 -2.98
N VAL A 165 5.24 -3.26 -1.88
CA VAL A 165 6.63 -3.71 -1.75
C VAL A 165 6.62 -5.22 -1.59
N GLY A 166 7.31 -5.93 -2.48
CA GLY A 166 7.59 -7.35 -2.41
C GLY A 166 9.04 -7.61 -2.04
N LYS A 167 9.52 -8.83 -2.25
CA LYS A 167 10.94 -9.18 -2.10
C LYS A 167 11.69 -8.78 -3.36
N GLY A 168 12.52 -7.76 -3.26
CA GLY A 168 13.33 -7.26 -4.37
C GLY A 168 12.58 -6.46 -5.44
N HIS A 169 11.34 -6.07 -5.23
CA HIS A 169 10.59 -5.28 -6.21
C HIS A 169 9.48 -4.42 -5.60
N ILE A 170 9.14 -3.35 -6.30
CA ILE A 170 8.12 -2.38 -5.91
C ILE A 170 7.13 -2.24 -7.07
N LYS A 171 5.83 -2.26 -6.77
CA LYS A 171 4.75 -2.14 -7.74
C LYS A 171 3.79 -1.02 -7.34
N SER A 172 3.53 -0.08 -8.24
CA SER A 172 2.67 1.08 -7.94
C SER A 172 1.18 0.79 -8.05
N THR A 173 0.78 -0.31 -8.68
CA THR A 173 -0.63 -0.67 -8.87
C THR A 173 -0.94 -2.08 -8.40
N HIS A 174 -2.22 -2.30 -8.01
CA HIS A 174 -2.68 -3.64 -7.64
C HIS A 174 -2.52 -4.66 -8.77
N LEU A 175 -2.79 -4.26 -10.02
CA LEU A 175 -2.62 -5.16 -11.17
C LEU A 175 -1.17 -5.62 -11.35
N GLN A 176 -0.21 -4.68 -11.29
CA GLN A 176 1.22 -5.02 -11.39
C GLN A 176 1.65 -5.99 -10.28
N ARG A 177 1.15 -5.77 -9.05
CA ARG A 177 1.40 -6.69 -7.94
C ARG A 177 0.83 -8.09 -8.20
N VAL A 178 -0.45 -8.18 -8.65
CA VAL A 178 -1.08 -9.48 -8.95
C VAL A 178 -0.32 -10.24 -10.03
N MET A 179 0.06 -9.56 -11.10
CA MET A 179 0.83 -10.17 -12.19
C MET A 179 2.20 -10.68 -11.72
N GLN A 180 2.88 -9.92 -10.86
CA GLN A 180 4.15 -10.34 -10.28
C GLN A 180 3.96 -11.57 -9.39
N ASP A 181 3.00 -11.54 -8.48
CA ASP A 181 2.74 -12.67 -7.59
C ASP A 181 2.33 -13.94 -8.34
N MET A 182 1.54 -13.81 -9.40
CA MET A 182 1.22 -14.95 -10.28
C MET A 182 2.48 -15.50 -10.96
N TYR A 183 3.36 -14.62 -11.44
CA TYR A 183 4.62 -15.03 -12.04
C TYR A 183 5.49 -15.80 -11.03
N ASP A 184 5.66 -15.26 -9.82
CA ASP A 184 6.49 -15.84 -8.78
C ASP A 184 5.98 -17.21 -8.35
N ARG A 185 4.65 -17.36 -8.15
CA ARG A 185 4.03 -18.64 -7.82
C ARG A 185 4.19 -19.68 -8.93
N LEU A 186 3.99 -19.28 -10.19
CA LEU A 186 4.02 -20.21 -11.32
C LEU A 186 5.44 -20.63 -11.70
N PHE A 187 6.41 -19.72 -11.64
CA PHE A 187 7.72 -19.97 -12.20
C PHE A 187 8.82 -20.18 -11.15
N THR A 188 8.66 -19.61 -9.95
CA THR A 188 9.66 -19.75 -8.87
C THR A 188 9.15 -20.58 -7.68
N GLY A 189 7.85 -20.84 -7.59
CA GLY A 189 7.22 -21.48 -6.44
C GLY A 189 7.29 -20.64 -5.17
N THR A 190 7.41 -19.32 -5.30
CA THR A 190 7.53 -18.39 -4.19
C THR A 190 6.18 -17.77 -3.87
N VAL A 191 5.83 -17.73 -2.59
CA VAL A 191 4.68 -17.01 -2.06
C VAL A 191 5.19 -15.80 -1.32
N GLU A 192 4.88 -14.61 -1.82
CA GLU A 192 5.35 -13.38 -1.19
C GLU A 192 4.33 -12.81 -0.19
N ARG A 193 4.82 -12.40 0.97
CA ARG A 193 4.09 -11.54 1.90
C ARG A 193 4.31 -10.09 1.47
N TRP A 194 3.43 -9.62 0.61
CA TRP A 194 3.47 -8.24 0.16
C TRP A 194 3.19 -7.25 1.28
N ALA A 195 3.91 -6.15 1.28
CA ALA A 195 3.63 -5.00 2.12
C ALA A 195 2.92 -3.92 1.29
N TYR A 196 1.74 -3.51 1.74
CA TYR A 196 1.03 -2.35 1.25
C TYR A 196 1.44 -1.14 2.08
N PHE A 197 2.30 -0.30 1.51
CA PHE A 197 2.70 0.98 2.13
C PHE A 197 1.79 2.09 1.64
N GLN A 198 1.27 2.86 2.56
CA GLN A 198 0.41 4.00 2.27
C GLN A 198 0.74 5.20 3.14
N VAL A 199 0.54 6.39 2.59
CA VAL A 199 0.64 7.67 3.29
C VAL A 199 -0.47 8.59 2.82
N GLY A 200 -1.19 9.20 3.75
CA GLY A 200 -2.29 10.10 3.41
C GLY A 200 -2.54 11.18 4.43
N THR A 201 -3.24 12.22 4.02
CA THR A 201 -3.68 13.32 4.88
C THR A 201 -4.99 13.92 4.39
N TYR A 202 -5.67 14.57 5.32
CA TYR A 202 -6.86 15.36 5.01
C TYR A 202 -6.50 16.81 4.73
N TRP A 203 -7.31 17.43 3.90
CA TRP A 203 -7.23 18.87 3.65
C TRP A 203 -8.63 19.45 3.44
N ALA A 204 -8.80 20.73 3.75
CA ALA A 204 -9.97 21.53 3.42
C ALA A 204 -9.63 23.00 3.64
N GLU A 205 -10.20 23.90 2.85
CA GLU A 205 -9.91 25.33 2.92
C GLU A 205 -10.30 25.95 4.28
N ASP A 206 -11.43 25.48 4.85
CA ASP A 206 -11.94 25.97 6.14
C ASP A 206 -11.08 25.56 7.35
N ILE A 207 -10.21 24.56 7.20
CA ILE A 207 -9.19 24.22 8.21
C ILE A 207 -7.82 24.83 7.88
N GLY A 208 -7.74 25.68 6.85
CA GLY A 208 -6.52 26.39 6.46
C GLY A 208 -5.48 25.54 5.76
N ILE A 209 -5.82 24.37 5.22
CA ILE A 209 -4.91 23.46 4.52
C ILE A 209 -5.38 23.34 3.07
N SER A 210 -4.55 23.78 2.10
CA SER A 210 -4.81 23.61 0.68
C SER A 210 -4.41 22.22 0.19
N GLU A 211 -4.93 21.81 -1.00
CA GLU A 211 -4.55 20.56 -1.64
C GLU A 211 -3.05 20.51 -1.92
N GLU A 212 -2.48 21.60 -2.42
CA GLU A 212 -1.07 21.68 -2.76
C GLU A 212 -0.17 21.55 -1.52
N GLU A 213 -0.58 22.13 -0.41
CA GLU A 213 0.16 21.99 0.86
C GLU A 213 0.10 20.58 1.39
N ALA A 214 -1.09 19.97 1.40
CA ALA A 214 -1.29 18.59 1.79
C ALA A 214 -0.45 17.63 0.93
N ASP A 215 -0.48 17.82 -0.39
CA ASP A 215 0.29 17.02 -1.36
C ASP A 215 1.81 17.16 -1.12
N ARG A 216 2.31 18.40 -0.99
CA ARG A 216 3.74 18.64 -0.69
C ARG A 216 4.18 17.95 0.60
N ASN A 217 3.38 18.04 1.64
CA ASN A 217 3.71 17.46 2.94
C ASN A 217 3.74 15.92 2.87
N VAL A 218 2.77 15.28 2.22
CA VAL A 218 2.76 13.83 2.01
C VAL A 218 4.00 13.40 1.21
N ARG A 219 4.31 14.06 0.09
CA ARG A 219 5.47 13.75 -0.74
C ARG A 219 6.78 13.93 0.02
N ARG A 220 6.91 14.98 0.83
CA ARG A 220 8.08 15.23 1.68
C ARG A 220 8.26 14.13 2.73
N LEU A 221 7.17 13.68 3.35
CA LEU A 221 7.22 12.57 4.31
C LEU A 221 7.67 11.28 3.60
N ILE A 222 7.07 10.92 2.49
CA ILE A 222 7.44 9.73 1.70
C ILE A 222 8.92 9.79 1.32
N SER A 223 9.39 10.93 0.80
CA SER A 223 10.78 11.16 0.42
C SER A 223 11.77 10.90 1.55
N SER A 224 11.41 11.29 2.78
CA SER A 224 12.27 11.13 3.97
C SER A 224 12.15 9.74 4.61
N LEU A 225 10.95 9.15 4.60
CA LEU A 225 10.63 7.93 5.33
C LEU A 225 11.08 6.67 4.59
N LEU A 226 10.75 6.54 3.29
CA LEU A 226 11.02 5.32 2.54
C LEU A 226 12.50 4.92 2.48
N PRO A 227 13.47 5.83 2.34
CA PRO A 227 14.89 5.47 2.40
C PRO A 227 15.32 4.79 3.70
N ARG A 228 14.56 4.99 4.78
CA ARG A 228 14.85 4.44 6.11
C ARG A 228 14.26 3.07 6.36
N ILE A 229 13.17 2.72 5.65
CA ILE A 229 12.41 1.51 5.93
C ILE A 229 12.50 0.48 4.80
N ILE A 230 12.81 0.86 3.57
CA ILE A 230 13.06 -0.10 2.50
C ILE A 230 14.46 -0.71 2.64
N MET A 231 14.54 -2.03 2.52
CA MET A 231 15.79 -2.81 2.51
C MET A 231 16.37 -2.76 1.09
N TRP A 232 17.14 -1.70 0.80
CA TRP A 232 17.66 -1.42 -0.55
C TRP A 232 18.67 -2.44 -1.05
N GLU A 233 19.31 -3.18 -0.17
CA GLU A 233 20.20 -4.29 -0.49
C GLU A 233 19.49 -5.49 -1.13
N ASP A 234 18.20 -5.57 -0.96
CA ASP A 234 17.36 -6.62 -1.52
C ASP A 234 16.75 -6.26 -2.89
N MET A 235 16.90 -4.98 -3.34
CA MET A 235 16.20 -4.41 -4.51
C MET A 235 17.01 -4.52 -5.82
#